data_4df921baa237841f0615005b55ca3f58
#
_entry.id   4df921baa237841f0615005b55ca3f58
#
_cell.length_a   1.000
_cell.length_b   1.000
_cell.length_c   1.000
_cell.angle_alpha   90.00
_cell.angle_beta   90.00
_cell.angle_gamma   90.00
#
_symmetry.space_group_name_H-M   'P 1'
#
loop_
_entity.id
_entity.type
_entity.pdbx_description
1 polymer ?
#
loop_
_entity_poly.entity_id
_entity_poly.type
_entity_poly.pdbx_seq_one_letter_code
_entity_poly.pdbx_strand_id
1 'polypeptide(L)'
;MTHGETLALAVVQGGHLVFERYGPDHHAGSTLISWSMAKSITHALVGIAVGDGLLDTSASDLFPEWSGDGRRGITLQHLLNMSSGLAWNEDYVNDEVSDVIEMLAGNNGGDHAAYAASRPLVHDPGTHFVYSSGTTNLIARVLAGALGDRPPSNERTLAFMRERLFGPVGMTSAAPKFDKAGTFVGSSYVYATARDFARFGWLYLNDGVWDGTRILPVGWVEHGRRYCATDPENNTGYGAHWWLPPALPGTMAAFGYEGQFTFVVPDRDLVVVRLCRSPAPLGQNVRDTVEELIRAFPVTGRSAGKSGADV
;
A
#
# COMPACT_ATOMS: atom_id res chain seq x y z
N MET A 1 -27.36 9.37 7.18
CA MET A 1 -25.94 9.60 6.83
C MET A 1 -25.65 8.78 5.59
N THR A 2 -25.11 9.39 4.56
CA THR A 2 -24.67 8.63 3.36
C THR A 2 -23.28 8.09 3.65
N HIS A 3 -23.10 6.78 3.52
CA HIS A 3 -21.80 6.09 3.76
C HIS A 3 -21.00 5.90 2.46
N GLY A 4 -21.25 6.74 1.45
CA GLY A 4 -20.70 6.55 0.12
C GLY A 4 -21.27 5.31 -0.59
N GLU A 5 -20.82 5.09 -1.83
CA GLU A 5 -21.24 3.95 -2.64
C GLU A 5 -20.26 2.78 -2.44
N THR A 6 -20.69 1.71 -1.77
CA THR A 6 -19.91 0.46 -1.68
C THR A 6 -20.05 -0.33 -2.96
N LEU A 7 -18.93 -0.54 -3.67
CA LEU A 7 -18.87 -1.30 -4.92
C LEU A 7 -18.61 -2.79 -4.64
N ALA A 8 -17.77 -3.09 -3.65
CA ALA A 8 -17.51 -4.45 -3.19
C ALA A 8 -17.12 -4.46 -1.71
N LEU A 9 -17.58 -5.46 -0.98
CA LEU A 9 -17.21 -5.77 0.39
C LEU A 9 -16.91 -7.26 0.48
N ALA A 10 -15.74 -7.62 1.04
CA ALA A 10 -15.36 -8.99 1.30
C ALA A 10 -14.81 -9.12 2.72
N VAL A 11 -15.20 -10.15 3.43
CA VAL A 11 -14.78 -10.44 4.81
C VAL A 11 -14.28 -11.87 4.90
N VAL A 12 -13.04 -12.03 5.33
CA VAL A 12 -12.38 -13.31 5.55
C VAL A 12 -12.12 -13.48 7.03
N GLN A 13 -12.58 -14.57 7.62
CA GLN A 13 -12.29 -14.92 9.02
C GLN A 13 -11.83 -16.37 9.11
N GLY A 14 -10.76 -16.64 9.85
CA GLY A 14 -10.23 -17.99 10.01
C GLY A 14 -9.80 -18.66 8.71
N GLY A 15 -9.49 -17.90 7.67
CA GLY A 15 -9.13 -18.41 6.34
C GLY A 15 -10.30 -18.62 5.39
N HIS A 16 -11.53 -18.36 5.82
CA HIS A 16 -12.73 -18.57 5.01
C HIS A 16 -13.40 -17.25 4.65
N LEU A 17 -13.85 -17.11 3.40
CA LEU A 17 -14.72 -16.01 2.99
C LEU A 17 -16.09 -16.18 3.67
N VAL A 18 -16.32 -15.38 4.72
CA VAL A 18 -17.56 -15.50 5.53
C VAL A 18 -18.65 -14.54 5.08
N PHE A 19 -18.28 -13.50 4.35
CA PHE A 19 -19.25 -12.55 3.81
C PHE A 19 -18.69 -11.86 2.56
N GLU A 20 -19.51 -11.69 1.55
CA GLU A 20 -19.27 -10.81 0.42
C GLU A 20 -20.54 -10.15 -0.08
N ARG A 21 -20.41 -8.92 -0.56
CA ARG A 21 -21.51 -8.17 -1.17
C ARG A 21 -20.96 -7.23 -2.23
N TYR A 22 -21.74 -7.07 -3.29
CA TYR A 22 -21.39 -6.22 -4.43
C TYR A 22 -22.49 -5.20 -4.66
N GLY A 23 -22.08 -4.00 -5.07
CA GLY A 23 -22.98 -2.93 -5.50
C GLY A 23 -23.66 -3.27 -6.82
N PRO A 24 -24.64 -2.45 -7.25
CA PRO A 24 -25.19 -2.56 -8.60
C PRO A 24 -24.08 -2.60 -9.64
N ASP A 25 -24.24 -3.42 -10.67
CA ASP A 25 -23.31 -3.59 -11.79
C ASP A 25 -21.92 -4.15 -11.43
N HIS A 26 -21.74 -4.63 -10.17
CA HIS A 26 -20.50 -5.24 -9.70
C HIS A 26 -20.73 -6.69 -9.26
N HIS A 27 -19.68 -7.51 -9.37
CA HIS A 27 -19.70 -8.95 -9.01
C HIS A 27 -18.31 -9.41 -8.53
N ALA A 28 -18.17 -10.66 -8.13
CA ALA A 28 -16.93 -11.23 -7.59
C ALA A 28 -15.71 -11.10 -8.53
N GLY A 29 -15.94 -11.04 -9.84
CA GLY A 29 -14.89 -10.82 -10.85
C GLY A 29 -14.62 -9.37 -11.21
N SER A 30 -15.35 -8.40 -10.63
CA SER A 30 -15.13 -6.98 -10.92
C SER A 30 -13.79 -6.52 -10.33
N THR A 31 -12.89 -6.06 -11.18
CA THR A 31 -11.62 -5.44 -10.75
C THR A 31 -11.82 -3.96 -10.48
N LEU A 32 -11.43 -3.51 -9.31
CA LEU A 32 -11.58 -2.14 -8.84
C LEU A 32 -10.21 -1.56 -8.47
N ILE A 33 -10.12 -0.25 -8.52
CA ILE A 33 -8.87 0.47 -8.27
C ILE A 33 -8.49 0.42 -6.78
N SER A 34 -7.22 0.21 -6.51
CA SER A 34 -6.66 0.22 -5.15
C SER A 34 -6.55 1.62 -4.55
N TRP A 35 -6.34 2.64 -5.41
CA TRP A 35 -5.75 3.88 -4.96
C TRP A 35 -4.56 3.61 -4.03
N SER A 36 -4.40 4.35 -2.95
CA SER A 36 -3.22 4.24 -2.07
C SER A 36 -3.06 2.91 -1.33
N MET A 37 -4.01 1.96 -1.41
CA MET A 37 -3.73 0.59 -0.96
C MET A 37 -2.57 -0.06 -1.74
N ALA A 38 -2.25 0.44 -2.94
CA ALA A 38 -1.07 0.02 -3.70
C ALA A 38 0.26 0.24 -2.95
N LYS A 39 0.32 1.21 -2.03
CA LYS A 39 1.50 1.46 -1.20
C LYS A 39 1.87 0.25 -0.35
N SER A 40 0.87 -0.42 0.22
CA SER A 40 1.10 -1.65 1.00
C SER A 40 1.54 -2.82 0.12
N ILE A 41 1.08 -2.88 -1.14
CA ILE A 41 1.59 -3.84 -2.13
C ILE A 41 3.05 -3.52 -2.46
N THR A 42 3.41 -2.24 -2.63
CA THR A 42 4.80 -1.81 -2.82
C THR A 42 5.68 -2.24 -1.65
N HIS A 43 5.21 -2.08 -0.40
CA HIS A 43 5.90 -2.60 0.78
C HIS A 43 6.16 -4.12 0.69
N ALA A 44 5.17 -4.91 0.28
CA ALA A 44 5.36 -6.36 0.11
C ALA A 44 6.43 -6.68 -0.93
N LEU A 45 6.42 -6.00 -2.09
CA LEU A 45 7.41 -6.21 -3.15
C LEU A 45 8.83 -5.84 -2.70
N VAL A 46 8.98 -4.73 -1.97
CA VAL A 46 10.26 -4.37 -1.35
C VAL A 46 10.71 -5.44 -0.37
N GLY A 47 9.79 -5.98 0.44
CA GLY A 47 10.10 -7.04 1.39
C GLY A 47 10.63 -8.29 0.73
N ILE A 48 10.02 -8.71 -0.36
CA ILE A 48 10.50 -9.85 -1.15
C ILE A 48 11.91 -9.55 -1.71
N ALA A 49 12.11 -8.36 -2.28
CA ALA A 49 13.41 -7.97 -2.82
C ALA A 49 14.51 -7.86 -1.74
N VAL A 50 14.17 -7.42 -0.53
CA VAL A 50 15.09 -7.44 0.63
C VAL A 50 15.40 -8.88 1.05
N GLY A 51 14.40 -9.74 1.11
CA GLY A 51 14.57 -11.17 1.42
C GLY A 51 15.45 -11.90 0.40
N ASP A 52 15.43 -11.47 -0.86
CA ASP A 52 16.28 -11.99 -1.94
C ASP A 52 17.68 -11.35 -1.97
N GLY A 53 17.96 -10.38 -1.10
CA GLY A 53 19.25 -9.65 -1.07
C GLY A 53 19.42 -8.66 -2.22
N LEU A 54 18.36 -8.30 -2.92
CA LEU A 54 18.36 -7.32 -4.02
C LEU A 54 18.29 -5.87 -3.52
N LEU A 55 17.73 -5.65 -2.34
CA LEU A 55 17.57 -4.34 -1.71
C LEU A 55 18.02 -4.40 -0.24
N ASP A 56 18.48 -3.24 0.25
CA ASP A 56 18.77 -2.98 1.65
C ASP A 56 18.02 -1.71 2.06
N THR A 57 17.21 -1.78 3.11
CA THR A 57 16.44 -0.61 3.60
C THR A 57 17.32 0.50 4.13
N SER A 58 18.56 0.21 4.53
CA SER A 58 19.55 1.20 4.98
C SER A 58 20.30 1.87 3.82
N ALA A 59 20.17 1.37 2.60
CA ALA A 59 20.83 1.94 1.44
C ALA A 59 20.41 3.39 1.22
N SER A 60 21.39 4.25 1.01
CA SER A 60 21.26 5.66 0.63
C SER A 60 21.91 5.89 -0.74
N ASP A 61 22.00 7.17 -1.18
CA ASP A 61 22.51 7.50 -2.51
C ASP A 61 21.72 6.82 -3.64
N LEU A 62 20.38 6.81 -3.45
CA LEU A 62 19.45 6.01 -4.25
C LEU A 62 19.34 6.49 -5.71
N PHE A 63 19.63 7.77 -5.95
CA PHE A 63 19.46 8.38 -7.27
C PHE A 63 20.65 9.28 -7.63
N PRO A 64 21.23 9.15 -8.85
CA PRO A 64 22.36 9.99 -9.29
C PRO A 64 22.07 11.49 -9.21
N GLU A 65 20.82 11.89 -9.45
CA GLU A 65 20.40 13.30 -9.39
C GLU A 65 20.45 13.91 -7.97
N TRP A 66 20.62 13.08 -6.93
CA TRP A 66 20.75 13.53 -5.53
C TRP A 66 22.19 13.61 -5.01
N SER A 67 23.15 13.20 -5.84
CA SER A 67 24.56 13.12 -5.42
C SER A 67 25.19 14.45 -4.98
N GLY A 68 24.60 15.58 -5.45
CA GLY A 68 25.13 16.93 -5.20
C GLY A 68 24.59 17.64 -3.96
N ASP A 69 23.63 17.06 -3.24
CA ASP A 69 22.98 17.72 -2.10
C ASP A 69 22.57 16.75 -0.97
N GLY A 70 21.85 17.27 0.04
CA GLY A 70 21.44 16.50 1.22
C GLY A 70 20.51 15.30 0.92
N ARG A 71 19.85 15.28 -0.24
CA ARG A 71 18.96 14.17 -0.64
C ARG A 71 19.71 12.86 -0.82
N ARG A 72 21.04 12.88 -1.05
CA ARG A 72 21.85 11.66 -1.07
C ARG A 72 21.79 10.85 0.23
N GLY A 73 21.47 11.51 1.36
CA GLY A 73 21.29 10.88 2.67
C GLY A 73 19.92 10.20 2.87
N ILE A 74 19.00 10.34 1.93
CA ILE A 74 17.70 9.68 2.00
C ILE A 74 17.91 8.19 1.79
N THR A 75 17.47 7.38 2.79
CA THR A 75 17.54 5.93 2.71
C THR A 75 16.21 5.35 2.20
N LEU A 76 16.23 4.09 1.73
CA LEU A 76 15.02 3.36 1.39
C LEU A 76 14.08 3.25 2.61
N GLN A 77 14.63 3.12 3.83
CA GLN A 77 13.83 3.14 5.07
C GLN A 77 13.13 4.48 5.28
N HIS A 78 13.80 5.62 5.03
CA HIS A 78 13.16 6.93 5.12
C HIS A 78 11.99 7.05 4.15
N LEU A 79 12.12 6.51 2.94
CA LEU A 79 11.03 6.47 1.97
C LEU A 79 9.88 5.59 2.46
N LEU A 80 10.16 4.38 2.98
CA LEU A 80 9.15 3.47 3.52
C LEU A 80 8.38 4.06 4.69
N ASN A 81 9.02 4.88 5.52
CA ASN A 81 8.44 5.55 6.67
C ASN A 81 7.76 6.89 6.35
N MET A 82 7.69 7.30 5.07
CA MET A 82 7.18 8.62 4.67
C MET A 82 7.93 9.78 5.35
N SER A 83 9.24 9.63 5.52
CA SER A 83 10.10 10.61 6.19
C SER A 83 11.31 11.01 5.33
N SER A 84 11.09 11.16 4.03
CA SER A 84 12.16 11.54 3.07
C SER A 84 12.72 12.93 3.32
N GLY A 85 11.94 13.84 3.90
CA GLY A 85 12.27 15.26 4.02
C GLY A 85 12.02 16.08 2.75
N LEU A 86 11.54 15.46 1.67
CA LEU A 86 11.17 16.17 0.44
C LEU A 86 9.89 16.97 0.64
N ALA A 87 9.82 18.15 0.05
CA ALA A 87 8.58 18.92 -0.03
C ALA A 87 7.53 18.13 -0.82
N TRP A 88 6.32 18.05 -0.28
CA TRP A 88 5.21 17.36 -0.92
C TRP A 88 3.86 17.86 -0.45
N ASN A 89 2.93 18.05 -1.37
CA ASN A 89 1.53 18.33 -1.11
C ASN A 89 0.65 17.18 -1.66
N GLU A 90 0.03 16.40 -0.76
CA GLU A 90 -0.84 15.27 -1.10
C GLU A 90 -2.33 15.67 -1.18
N ASP A 91 -2.66 16.94 -1.26
CA ASP A 91 -4.04 17.41 -1.22
C ASP A 91 -4.78 17.11 -2.54
N TYR A 92 -6.00 16.55 -2.44
CA TYR A 92 -6.87 16.23 -3.58
C TYR A 92 -8.06 17.20 -3.73
N VAL A 93 -8.23 18.16 -2.82
CA VAL A 93 -9.52 18.84 -2.63
C VAL A 93 -9.43 20.37 -2.65
N ASN A 94 -8.28 20.96 -2.32
CA ASN A 94 -8.11 22.42 -2.25
C ASN A 94 -7.58 23.00 -3.55
N ASP A 95 -7.81 24.30 -3.76
CA ASP A 95 -7.39 25.05 -4.96
C ASP A 95 -5.86 25.30 -5.03
N GLU A 96 -5.07 24.76 -4.09
CA GLU A 96 -3.62 24.84 -4.11
C GLU A 96 -3.01 23.82 -5.07
N VAL A 97 -1.79 24.08 -5.53
CA VAL A 97 -1.07 23.16 -6.43
C VAL A 97 -0.77 21.86 -5.67
N SER A 98 -1.46 20.80 -6.06
CA SER A 98 -1.30 19.46 -5.50
C SER A 98 -0.20 18.71 -6.25
N ASP A 99 0.86 18.33 -5.54
CA ASP A 99 1.94 17.52 -6.11
C ASP A 99 1.45 16.16 -6.60
N VAL A 100 0.51 15.55 -5.88
CA VAL A 100 -0.02 14.24 -6.28
C VAL A 100 -0.85 14.34 -7.56
N ILE A 101 -1.68 15.37 -7.72
CA ILE A 101 -2.46 15.58 -8.95
C ILE A 101 -1.52 15.92 -10.11
N GLU A 102 -0.57 16.83 -9.91
CA GLU A 102 0.40 17.19 -10.94
C GLU A 102 1.26 15.98 -11.35
N MET A 103 1.67 15.15 -10.40
CA MET A 103 2.43 13.93 -10.69
C MET A 103 1.60 12.92 -11.50
N LEU A 104 0.36 12.64 -11.09
CA LEU A 104 -0.45 11.57 -11.69
C LEU A 104 -1.13 11.98 -12.99
N ALA A 105 -1.51 13.25 -13.14
CA ALA A 105 -2.33 13.76 -14.26
C ALA A 105 -1.77 15.01 -14.95
N GLY A 106 -0.72 15.62 -14.42
CA GLY A 106 -0.13 16.85 -14.97
C GLY A 106 0.83 16.61 -16.15
N ASN A 107 1.45 17.71 -16.60
CA ASN A 107 2.38 17.73 -17.74
C ASN A 107 3.83 17.41 -17.37
N ASN A 108 4.06 16.41 -16.51
CA ASN A 108 5.39 16.02 -16.00
C ASN A 108 6.16 15.03 -16.90
N GLY A 109 5.78 14.92 -18.18
CA GLY A 109 6.38 13.96 -19.12
C GLY A 109 5.95 12.52 -18.89
N GLY A 110 5.20 12.24 -17.81
CA GLY A 110 4.70 10.92 -17.46
C GLY A 110 5.76 10.04 -16.76
N ASP A 111 6.78 10.64 -16.16
CA ASP A 111 7.74 10.00 -15.24
C ASP A 111 7.46 10.48 -13.81
N HIS A 112 6.64 9.71 -13.10
CA HIS A 112 6.19 10.06 -11.75
C HIS A 112 7.35 10.07 -10.75
N ALA A 113 8.28 9.15 -10.89
CA ALA A 113 9.42 9.08 -9.99
C ALA A 113 10.40 10.24 -10.23
N ALA A 114 10.64 10.66 -11.48
CA ALA A 114 11.45 11.83 -11.78
C ALA A 114 10.82 13.12 -11.23
N TYR A 115 9.49 13.26 -11.36
CA TYR A 115 8.78 14.37 -10.74
C TYR A 115 9.00 14.41 -9.21
N ALA A 116 8.80 13.30 -8.53
CA ALA A 116 9.03 13.23 -7.08
C ALA A 116 10.49 13.48 -6.70
N ALA A 117 11.44 12.93 -7.48
CA ALA A 117 12.87 13.15 -7.26
C ALA A 117 13.32 14.61 -7.45
N SER A 118 12.57 15.39 -8.23
CA SER A 118 12.85 16.82 -8.45
C SER A 118 12.47 17.71 -7.27
N ARG A 119 11.69 17.20 -6.31
CA ARG A 119 11.22 18.00 -5.18
C ARG A 119 12.39 18.42 -4.28
N PRO A 120 12.38 19.66 -3.75
CA PRO A 120 13.42 20.15 -2.87
C PRO A 120 13.41 19.43 -1.53
N LEU A 121 14.59 19.27 -0.92
CA LEU A 121 14.72 18.84 0.47
C LEU A 121 14.40 20.03 1.40
N VAL A 122 13.41 19.88 2.27
CA VAL A 122 12.95 20.94 3.20
C VAL A 122 13.10 20.53 4.67
N HIS A 123 13.32 19.25 4.93
CA HIS A 123 13.62 18.70 6.25
C HIS A 123 14.76 17.70 6.15
N ASP A 124 15.48 17.49 7.24
CA ASP A 124 16.47 16.43 7.31
C ASP A 124 15.82 15.06 7.14
N PRO A 125 16.39 14.15 6.34
CA PRO A 125 15.84 12.80 6.15
C PRO A 125 15.64 12.08 7.48
N GLY A 126 14.47 11.44 7.62
CA GLY A 126 14.08 10.68 8.83
C GLY A 126 13.48 11.52 9.95
N THR A 127 13.40 12.85 9.84
CA THR A 127 12.99 13.72 10.97
C THR A 127 11.53 14.18 10.89
N HIS A 128 10.94 14.16 9.71
CA HIS A 128 9.60 14.71 9.50
C HIS A 128 8.74 13.77 8.66
N PHE A 129 7.55 13.45 9.16
CA PHE A 129 6.58 12.62 8.45
C PHE A 129 5.76 13.49 7.48
N VAL A 130 5.74 13.09 6.21
CA VAL A 130 4.85 13.66 5.19
C VAL A 130 4.32 12.50 4.34
N TYR A 131 3.03 12.21 4.44
CA TYR A 131 2.42 11.22 3.58
C TYR A 131 2.55 11.63 2.11
N SER A 132 3.14 10.77 1.27
CA SER A 132 3.53 11.15 -0.09
C SER A 132 3.40 9.99 -1.08
N SER A 133 2.56 10.17 -2.08
CA SER A 133 2.50 9.30 -3.26
C SER A 133 3.79 9.35 -4.07
N GLY A 134 4.45 10.52 -4.13
CA GLY A 134 5.75 10.67 -4.78
C GLY A 134 6.81 9.78 -4.16
N THR A 135 6.88 9.76 -2.84
CA THR A 135 7.82 8.92 -2.09
C THR A 135 7.66 7.43 -2.45
N THR A 136 6.43 6.96 -2.60
CA THR A 136 6.21 5.55 -3.01
C THR A 136 6.62 5.28 -4.45
N ASN A 137 6.46 6.22 -5.36
CA ASN A 137 6.92 6.06 -6.74
C ASN A 137 8.46 6.11 -6.83
N LEU A 138 9.15 6.82 -5.94
CA LEU A 138 10.61 6.71 -5.78
C LEU A 138 11.01 5.28 -5.38
N ILE A 139 10.31 4.67 -4.41
CA ILE A 139 10.55 3.26 -4.03
C ILE A 139 10.34 2.33 -5.23
N ALA A 140 9.28 2.54 -6.00
CA ALA A 140 9.03 1.73 -7.20
C ALA A 140 10.16 1.84 -8.23
N ARG A 141 10.74 3.03 -8.43
CA ARG A 141 11.91 3.24 -9.30
C ARG A 141 13.16 2.53 -8.75
N VAL A 142 13.39 2.57 -7.43
CA VAL A 142 14.49 1.83 -6.78
C VAL A 142 14.33 0.33 -7.02
N LEU A 143 13.13 -0.21 -6.81
CA LEU A 143 12.82 -1.62 -7.05
C LEU A 143 13.06 -2.00 -8.52
N ALA A 144 12.55 -1.22 -9.47
CA ALA A 144 12.75 -1.47 -10.90
C ALA A 144 14.24 -1.51 -11.27
N GLY A 145 15.02 -0.57 -10.75
CA GLY A 145 16.48 -0.54 -10.94
C GLY A 145 17.18 -1.77 -10.38
N ALA A 146 16.82 -2.23 -9.18
CA ALA A 146 17.37 -3.42 -8.55
C ALA A 146 17.02 -4.69 -9.32
N LEU A 147 15.84 -4.75 -9.93
CA LEU A 147 15.41 -5.84 -10.81
C LEU A 147 16.07 -5.77 -12.21
N GLY A 148 16.75 -4.68 -12.53
CA GLY A 148 17.44 -4.46 -13.80
C GLY A 148 16.56 -3.97 -14.94
N ASP A 149 15.36 -3.45 -14.64
CA ASP A 149 14.57 -2.70 -15.62
C ASP A 149 15.27 -1.36 -15.93
N ARG A 150 15.14 -0.93 -17.17
CA ARG A 150 15.62 0.39 -17.62
C ARG A 150 14.48 1.08 -18.36
N PRO A 151 14.22 2.36 -18.08
CA PRO A 151 13.18 3.09 -18.78
C PRO A 151 13.26 2.95 -20.30
N PRO A 152 12.13 2.74 -21.00
CA PRO A 152 10.77 2.61 -20.49
C PRO A 152 10.33 1.15 -20.21
N SER A 153 11.25 0.20 -20.07
CA SER A 153 10.90 -1.21 -19.79
C SER A 153 10.39 -1.39 -18.37
N ASN A 154 9.42 -2.29 -18.22
CA ASN A 154 8.84 -2.73 -16.95
C ASN A 154 8.70 -4.25 -16.88
N GLU A 155 9.29 -4.97 -17.81
CA GLU A 155 9.07 -6.40 -17.98
C GLU A 155 9.51 -7.21 -16.76
N ARG A 156 10.67 -6.88 -16.18
CA ARG A 156 11.22 -7.57 -15.03
C ARG A 156 10.43 -7.27 -13.76
N THR A 157 10.02 -6.00 -13.57
CA THR A 157 9.17 -5.62 -12.45
C THR A 157 7.81 -6.33 -12.54
N LEU A 158 7.18 -6.36 -13.72
CA LEU A 158 5.90 -7.04 -13.91
C LEU A 158 6.02 -8.55 -13.70
N ALA A 159 7.10 -9.18 -14.21
CA ALA A 159 7.37 -10.59 -13.98
C ALA A 159 7.58 -10.86 -12.48
N PHE A 160 8.40 -10.07 -11.81
CA PHE A 160 8.63 -10.18 -10.36
C PHE A 160 7.34 -10.09 -9.54
N MET A 161 6.47 -9.11 -9.84
CA MET A 161 5.17 -8.97 -9.18
C MET A 161 4.30 -10.21 -9.36
N ARG A 162 4.24 -10.75 -10.58
CA ARG A 162 3.45 -11.93 -10.91
C ARG A 162 4.00 -13.21 -10.29
N GLU A 163 5.30 -13.43 -10.40
CA GLU A 163 5.95 -14.68 -9.99
C GLU A 163 6.19 -14.76 -8.48
N ARG A 164 6.43 -13.61 -7.83
CA ARG A 164 6.87 -13.58 -6.45
C ARG A 164 5.78 -13.17 -5.45
N LEU A 165 4.72 -12.47 -5.91
CA LEU A 165 3.63 -12.03 -5.04
C LEU A 165 2.27 -12.51 -5.57
N PHE A 166 1.81 -12.01 -6.72
CA PHE A 166 0.43 -12.21 -7.14
C PHE A 166 0.10 -13.66 -7.44
N GLY A 167 0.94 -14.37 -8.18
CA GLY A 167 0.75 -15.79 -8.50
C GLY A 167 0.74 -16.68 -7.26
N PRO A 168 1.80 -16.64 -6.41
CA PRO A 168 1.86 -17.46 -5.20
C PRO A 168 0.68 -17.28 -4.25
N VAL A 169 0.12 -16.07 -4.10
CA VAL A 169 -1.03 -15.82 -3.23
C VAL A 169 -2.38 -15.89 -3.95
N GLY A 170 -2.39 -16.26 -5.23
CA GLY A 170 -3.60 -16.44 -6.02
C GLY A 170 -4.33 -15.14 -6.39
N MET A 171 -3.66 -13.98 -6.42
CA MET A 171 -4.21 -12.70 -6.87
C MET A 171 -4.27 -12.63 -8.40
N THR A 172 -5.06 -13.51 -9.01
CA THR A 172 -5.07 -13.72 -10.47
C THR A 172 -5.63 -12.56 -11.27
N SER A 173 -6.43 -11.70 -10.64
CA SER A 173 -7.00 -10.50 -11.27
C SER A 173 -6.11 -9.26 -11.14
N ALA A 174 -5.02 -9.33 -10.37
CA ALA A 174 -4.19 -8.17 -10.08
C ALA A 174 -3.53 -7.62 -11.36
N ALA A 175 -3.83 -6.34 -11.66
CA ALA A 175 -3.35 -5.62 -12.83
C ALA A 175 -2.67 -4.30 -12.41
N PRO A 176 -1.34 -4.32 -12.13
CA PRO A 176 -0.58 -3.11 -11.83
C PRO A 176 -0.50 -2.22 -13.07
N LYS A 177 -0.43 -0.90 -12.87
CA LYS A 177 -0.20 0.07 -13.94
C LYS A 177 1.18 0.70 -13.81
N PHE A 178 1.72 1.04 -14.95
CA PHE A 178 3.03 1.66 -15.08
C PHE A 178 2.88 3.03 -15.75
N ASP A 179 3.73 3.95 -15.38
CA ASP A 179 3.81 5.26 -16.02
C ASP A 179 4.52 5.17 -17.39
N LYS A 180 4.66 6.30 -18.07
CA LYS A 180 5.30 6.33 -19.40
C LYS A 180 6.80 6.02 -19.37
N ALA A 181 7.45 6.22 -18.21
CA ALA A 181 8.85 5.84 -17.99
C ALA A 181 9.02 4.35 -17.68
N GLY A 182 7.93 3.58 -17.57
CA GLY A 182 7.95 2.17 -17.23
C GLY A 182 8.05 1.90 -15.74
N THR A 183 7.90 2.92 -14.90
CA THR A 183 7.91 2.73 -13.44
C THR A 183 6.50 2.32 -12.97
N PHE A 184 6.44 1.32 -12.10
CA PHE A 184 5.19 0.94 -11.45
C PHE A 184 4.61 2.13 -10.66
N VAL A 185 3.34 2.48 -10.91
CA VAL A 185 2.66 3.54 -10.15
C VAL A 185 2.25 2.97 -8.79
N GLY A 186 3.27 2.65 -7.98
CA GLY A 186 3.16 1.93 -6.71
C GLY A 186 2.39 2.68 -5.64
N SER A 187 2.21 3.98 -5.85
CA SER A 187 1.42 4.83 -4.96
C SER A 187 -0.09 4.61 -5.08
N SER A 188 -0.58 4.16 -6.29
CA SER A 188 -2.00 4.38 -6.61
C SER A 188 -2.66 3.31 -7.46
N TYR A 189 -1.93 2.56 -8.30
CA TYR A 189 -2.61 1.85 -9.39
C TYR A 189 -2.33 0.36 -9.43
N VAL A 190 -3.05 -0.39 -8.61
CA VAL A 190 -3.33 -1.82 -8.79
C VAL A 190 -4.83 -2.01 -8.90
N TYR A 191 -5.29 -2.63 -9.97
CA TYR A 191 -6.69 -3.05 -10.11
C TYR A 191 -6.77 -4.52 -9.73
N ALA A 192 -7.71 -4.88 -8.85
CA ALA A 192 -7.93 -6.26 -8.46
C ALA A 192 -9.35 -6.46 -7.93
N THR A 193 -9.80 -7.70 -7.80
CA THR A 193 -11.06 -8.02 -7.14
C THR A 193 -10.96 -7.83 -5.62
N ALA A 194 -12.10 -7.66 -4.96
CA ALA A 194 -12.14 -7.59 -3.49
C ALA A 194 -11.57 -8.86 -2.84
N ARG A 195 -11.80 -10.04 -3.46
CA ARG A 195 -11.23 -11.31 -3.01
C ARG A 195 -9.70 -11.30 -3.11
N ASP A 196 -9.11 -10.74 -4.17
CA ASP A 196 -7.65 -10.67 -4.31
C ASP A 196 -7.02 -9.71 -3.30
N PHE A 197 -7.65 -8.57 -3.01
CA PHE A 197 -7.21 -7.73 -1.90
C PHE A 197 -7.36 -8.44 -0.54
N ALA A 198 -8.37 -9.30 -0.36
CA ALA A 198 -8.51 -10.10 0.85
C ALA A 198 -7.40 -11.16 0.97
N ARG A 199 -6.99 -11.81 -0.14
CA ARG A 199 -5.80 -12.69 -0.17
C ARG A 199 -4.54 -11.95 0.25
N PHE A 200 -4.36 -10.74 -0.26
CA PHE A 200 -3.24 -9.88 0.15
C PHE A 200 -3.27 -9.57 1.66
N GLY A 201 -4.42 -9.18 2.18
CA GLY A 201 -4.59 -8.97 3.63
C GLY A 201 -4.33 -10.23 4.44
N TRP A 202 -4.79 -11.39 3.95
CA TRP A 202 -4.57 -12.69 4.58
C TRP A 202 -3.09 -13.09 4.62
N LEU A 203 -2.31 -12.79 3.58
CA LEU A 203 -0.86 -12.96 3.60
C LEU A 203 -0.21 -12.22 4.78
N TYR A 204 -0.59 -10.96 5.00
CA TYR A 204 -0.08 -10.17 6.13
C TYR A 204 -0.60 -10.67 7.47
N LEU A 205 -1.84 -11.11 7.53
CA LEU A 205 -2.41 -11.72 8.73
C LEU A 205 -1.66 -12.98 9.15
N ASN A 206 -1.09 -13.71 8.20
CA ASN A 206 -0.30 -14.94 8.40
C ASN A 206 1.21 -14.70 8.42
N ASP A 207 1.66 -13.52 8.82
CA ASP A 207 3.09 -13.18 8.93
C ASP A 207 3.88 -13.48 7.65
N GLY A 208 3.27 -13.21 6.49
CA GLY A 208 3.91 -13.39 5.19
C GLY A 208 4.00 -14.85 4.72
N VAL A 209 3.25 -15.77 5.33
CA VAL A 209 3.17 -17.17 4.92
C VAL A 209 1.84 -17.41 4.19
N TRP A 210 1.90 -18.05 3.03
CA TRP A 210 0.75 -18.47 2.24
C TRP A 210 0.85 -19.96 1.95
N ASP A 211 -0.13 -20.71 2.36
CA ASP A 211 -0.23 -22.17 2.16
C ASP A 211 1.09 -22.91 2.50
N GLY A 212 1.64 -22.61 3.67
CA GLY A 212 2.90 -23.18 4.16
C GLY A 212 4.16 -22.58 3.53
N THR A 213 4.05 -21.80 2.47
CA THR A 213 5.19 -21.16 1.78
C THR A 213 5.39 -19.72 2.29
N ARG A 214 6.63 -19.41 2.67
CA ARG A 214 6.98 -18.03 3.07
C ARG A 214 7.18 -17.16 1.84
N ILE A 215 6.35 -16.15 1.71
CA ILE A 215 6.39 -15.15 0.64
C ILE A 215 7.12 -13.89 1.11
N LEU A 216 6.79 -13.37 2.31
CA LEU A 216 7.48 -12.22 2.89
C LEU A 216 8.54 -12.70 3.90
N PRO A 217 9.70 -12.06 3.97
CA PRO A 217 10.74 -12.45 4.92
C PRO A 217 10.27 -12.34 6.37
N VAL A 218 10.87 -13.13 7.25
CA VAL A 218 10.59 -13.08 8.69
C VAL A 218 10.78 -11.66 9.22
N GLY A 219 9.80 -11.19 10.01
CA GLY A 219 9.81 -9.84 10.60
C GLY A 219 9.35 -8.73 9.66
N TRP A 220 9.05 -9.01 8.37
CA TRP A 220 8.63 -7.97 7.44
C TRP A 220 7.23 -7.44 7.72
N VAL A 221 6.31 -8.28 8.17
CA VAL A 221 4.98 -7.82 8.62
C VAL A 221 5.12 -6.92 9.85
N GLU A 222 5.99 -7.28 10.80
CA GLU A 222 6.27 -6.44 11.97
C GLU A 222 6.98 -5.14 11.57
N HIS A 223 7.84 -5.16 10.55
CA HIS A 223 8.42 -3.95 9.97
C HIS A 223 7.33 -2.99 9.47
N GLY A 224 6.31 -3.50 8.76
CA GLY A 224 5.15 -2.72 8.32
C GLY A 224 4.31 -2.17 9.48
N ARG A 225 4.22 -2.91 10.59
CA ARG A 225 3.43 -2.57 11.78
C ARG A 225 4.17 -1.64 12.75
N ARG A 226 5.49 -1.55 12.66
CA ARG A 226 6.28 -0.74 13.59
C ARG A 226 5.90 0.73 13.46
N TYR A 227 5.31 1.29 14.52
CA TYR A 227 4.95 2.69 14.58
C TYR A 227 6.15 3.60 14.29
N CYS A 228 6.00 4.53 13.37
CA CYS A 228 7.01 5.54 13.05
C CYS A 228 6.50 6.97 13.23
N ALA A 229 5.22 7.22 13.02
CA ALA A 229 4.64 8.56 13.15
C ALA A 229 3.11 8.50 13.35
N THR A 230 2.52 9.63 13.72
CA THR A 230 1.07 9.88 13.60
C THR A 230 0.85 10.94 12.53
N ASP A 231 -0.03 10.66 11.58
CA ASP A 231 -0.46 11.63 10.60
C ASP A 231 -1.29 12.72 11.29
N PRO A 232 -0.85 13.99 11.22
CA PRO A 232 -1.55 15.10 11.87
C PRO A 232 -2.92 15.40 11.27
N GLU A 233 -3.18 15.04 10.00
CA GLU A 233 -4.42 15.35 9.31
C GLU A 233 -5.59 14.48 9.78
N ASN A 234 -5.33 13.20 10.08
CA ASN A 234 -6.38 12.23 10.42
C ASN A 234 -6.15 11.52 11.76
N ASN A 235 -5.10 11.92 12.51
CA ASN A 235 -4.72 11.37 13.80
C ASN A 235 -4.60 9.84 13.80
N THR A 236 -4.08 9.28 12.68
CA THR A 236 -3.89 7.83 12.52
C THR A 236 -2.40 7.52 12.57
N GLY A 237 -2.02 6.49 13.32
CA GLY A 237 -0.66 5.99 13.34
C GLY A 237 -0.23 5.46 11.98
N TYR A 238 1.06 5.55 11.70
CA TYR A 238 1.68 5.04 10.47
C TYR A 238 2.90 4.20 10.78
N GLY A 239 3.04 3.09 10.06
CA GLY A 239 4.25 2.28 10.03
C GLY A 239 4.96 2.41 8.70
N ALA A 240 5.59 1.36 8.20
CA ALA A 240 6.18 1.38 6.86
C ALA A 240 5.11 1.02 5.81
N HIS A 241 4.54 2.03 5.14
CA HIS A 241 3.48 1.88 4.12
C HIS A 241 2.20 1.18 4.60
N TRP A 242 1.93 1.25 5.90
CA TRP A 242 0.72 0.74 6.53
C TRP A 242 0.18 1.73 7.56
N TRP A 243 -1.14 1.90 7.57
CA TRP A 243 -1.85 2.66 8.59
C TRP A 243 -2.08 1.80 9.84
N LEU A 244 -2.04 2.44 11.01
CA LEU A 244 -2.24 1.81 12.32
C LEU A 244 -3.44 2.47 13.01
N PRO A 245 -4.67 2.02 12.74
CA PRO A 245 -5.88 2.64 13.25
C PRO A 245 -5.93 2.63 14.77
N PRO A 246 -6.01 3.79 15.46
CA PRO A 246 -5.98 3.84 16.92
C PRO A 246 -7.22 3.23 17.57
N ALA A 247 -8.35 3.20 16.87
CA ALA A 247 -9.61 2.63 17.33
C ALA A 247 -9.62 1.08 17.33
N LEU A 248 -8.63 0.44 16.69
CA LEU A 248 -8.45 -1.01 16.59
C LEU A 248 -6.98 -1.37 16.87
N PRO A 249 -6.53 -1.33 18.12
CA PRO A 249 -5.14 -1.61 18.47
C PRO A 249 -4.65 -2.96 17.93
N GLY A 250 -3.40 -3.01 17.44
CA GLY A 250 -2.81 -4.23 16.85
C GLY A 250 -3.23 -4.49 15.39
N THR A 251 -4.18 -3.72 14.87
CA THR A 251 -4.61 -3.76 13.47
C THR A 251 -3.65 -2.95 12.60
N MET A 252 -3.41 -3.44 11.39
CA MET A 252 -2.82 -2.66 10.32
C MET A 252 -3.81 -2.56 9.15
N ALA A 253 -3.77 -1.45 8.41
CA ALA A 253 -4.70 -1.23 7.33
C ALA A 253 -4.04 -0.55 6.13
N ALA A 254 -4.41 -0.97 4.93
CA ALA A 254 -4.15 -0.25 3.70
C ALA A 254 -5.36 0.64 3.41
N PHE A 255 -5.12 1.95 3.28
CA PHE A 255 -6.16 2.94 2.94
C PHE A 255 -5.92 3.51 1.56
N GLY A 256 -6.99 3.71 0.80
CA GLY A 256 -6.97 4.35 -0.49
C GLY A 256 -8.03 5.44 -0.61
N TYR A 257 -7.80 6.38 -1.51
CA TYR A 257 -8.72 7.47 -1.82
C TYR A 257 -10.13 6.93 -2.09
N GLU A 258 -11.15 7.74 -1.83
CA GLU A 258 -12.56 7.35 -1.94
C GLU A 258 -13.00 6.19 -1.02
N GLY A 259 -12.21 5.85 0.00
CA GLY A 259 -12.57 4.86 1.02
C GLY A 259 -12.31 3.41 0.62
N GLN A 260 -11.27 3.17 -0.19
CA GLN A 260 -10.73 1.83 -0.39
C GLN A 260 -10.04 1.36 0.88
N PHE A 261 -10.38 0.19 1.39
CA PHE A 261 -9.82 -0.33 2.62
C PHE A 261 -9.46 -1.82 2.52
N THR A 262 -8.32 -2.19 3.10
CA THR A 262 -7.98 -3.55 3.48
C THR A 262 -7.49 -3.53 4.91
N PHE A 263 -8.33 -3.99 5.85
CA PHE A 263 -7.99 -4.12 7.26
C PHE A 263 -7.46 -5.52 7.54
N VAL A 264 -6.38 -5.61 8.29
CA VAL A 264 -5.76 -6.85 8.80
C VAL A 264 -5.85 -6.82 10.31
N VAL A 265 -6.69 -7.67 10.89
CA VAL A 265 -7.13 -7.61 12.30
C VAL A 265 -6.76 -8.91 13.04
N PRO A 266 -5.54 -9.00 13.60
CA PRO A 266 -5.03 -10.26 14.14
C PRO A 266 -5.82 -10.84 15.32
N ASP A 267 -6.32 -10.01 16.24
CA ASP A 267 -7.06 -10.44 17.41
C ASP A 267 -8.41 -11.13 17.07
N ARG A 268 -8.91 -10.92 15.87
CA ARG A 268 -10.17 -11.50 15.36
C ARG A 268 -9.95 -12.53 14.25
N ASP A 269 -8.71 -12.82 13.90
CA ASP A 269 -8.35 -13.67 12.75
C ASP A 269 -9.10 -13.22 11.47
N LEU A 270 -9.10 -11.89 11.21
CA LEU A 270 -10.04 -11.24 10.30
C LEU A 270 -9.31 -10.35 9.28
N VAL A 271 -9.78 -10.42 8.04
CA VAL A 271 -9.48 -9.43 6.99
C VAL A 271 -10.79 -8.85 6.47
N VAL A 272 -10.87 -7.54 6.38
CA VAL A 272 -12.03 -6.83 5.81
C VAL A 272 -11.55 -5.97 4.66
N VAL A 273 -12.11 -6.19 3.48
CA VAL A 273 -11.87 -5.38 2.28
C VAL A 273 -13.14 -4.64 1.92
N ARG A 274 -13.05 -3.34 1.76
CA ARG A 274 -14.11 -2.53 1.16
C ARG A 274 -13.55 -1.74 -0.01
N LEU A 275 -14.19 -1.86 -1.15
CA LEU A 275 -13.91 -1.07 -2.36
C LEU A 275 -15.15 -0.20 -2.63
N CYS A 276 -14.94 1.10 -2.85
CA CYS A 276 -16.06 2.01 -2.93
C CYS A 276 -15.77 3.28 -3.74
N ARG A 277 -16.79 4.09 -3.91
CA ARG A 277 -16.70 5.45 -4.44
C ARG A 277 -17.36 6.38 -3.42
N SER A 278 -16.53 6.99 -2.58
CA SER A 278 -17.00 7.88 -1.52
C SER A 278 -16.28 9.22 -1.62
N PRO A 279 -17.01 10.34 -1.76
CA PRO A 279 -16.39 11.67 -1.74
C PRO A 279 -15.55 11.88 -0.49
N ALA A 280 -14.44 12.62 -0.61
CA ALA A 280 -13.49 12.88 0.47
C ALA A 280 -14.14 13.31 1.82
N PRO A 281 -15.17 14.19 1.86
CA PRO A 281 -15.81 14.57 3.11
C PRO A 281 -16.47 13.42 3.89
N LEU A 282 -16.72 12.28 3.23
CA LEU A 282 -17.30 11.10 3.88
C LEU A 282 -16.25 10.11 4.39
N GLY A 283 -14.96 10.33 4.12
CA GLY A 283 -13.90 9.37 4.37
C GLY A 283 -13.86 8.86 5.81
N GLN A 284 -13.98 9.77 6.80
CA GLN A 284 -14.00 9.37 8.21
C GLN A 284 -15.23 8.53 8.55
N ASN A 285 -16.44 8.96 8.15
CA ASN A 285 -17.68 8.22 8.43
C ASN A 285 -17.68 6.82 7.81
N VAL A 286 -17.07 6.70 6.62
CA VAL A 286 -16.90 5.43 5.92
C VAL A 286 -15.96 4.51 6.68
N ARG A 287 -14.84 5.04 7.18
CA ARG A 287 -13.89 4.30 8.01
C ARG A 287 -14.54 3.82 9.31
N ASP A 288 -15.23 4.72 10.03
CA ASP A 288 -15.92 4.41 11.27
C ASP A 288 -16.92 3.25 11.09
N THR A 289 -17.66 3.26 9.97
CA THR A 289 -18.60 2.17 9.65
C THR A 289 -17.90 0.82 9.47
N VAL A 290 -16.73 0.79 8.81
CA VAL A 290 -15.97 -0.46 8.66
C VAL A 290 -15.37 -0.90 9.99
N GLU A 291 -14.91 0.02 10.83
CA GLU A 291 -14.43 -0.28 12.17
C GLU A 291 -15.54 -0.83 13.08
N GLU A 292 -16.76 -0.31 12.97
CA GLU A 292 -17.94 -0.88 13.66
C GLU A 292 -18.26 -2.29 13.17
N LEU A 293 -18.21 -2.53 11.86
CA LEU A 293 -18.35 -3.87 11.29
C LEU A 293 -17.30 -4.82 11.86
N ILE A 294 -16.04 -4.41 11.93
CA ILE A 294 -14.95 -5.21 12.50
C ILE A 294 -15.22 -5.56 13.95
N ARG A 295 -15.70 -4.60 14.77
CA ARG A 295 -16.03 -4.84 16.19
C ARG A 295 -17.17 -5.85 16.40
N ALA A 296 -18.04 -6.02 15.42
CA ALA A 296 -19.11 -7.01 15.48
C ALA A 296 -18.62 -8.47 15.40
N PHE A 297 -17.40 -8.70 14.89
CA PHE A 297 -16.80 -10.03 14.87
C PHE A 297 -16.15 -10.37 16.24
N PRO A 298 -16.21 -11.63 16.68
CA PRO A 298 -15.62 -12.02 17.97
C PRO A 298 -14.08 -11.93 17.95
N VAL A 299 -13.50 -11.62 19.11
CA VAL A 299 -12.06 -11.80 19.34
C VAL A 299 -11.80 -13.30 19.44
N THR A 300 -10.88 -13.83 18.64
CA THR A 300 -10.64 -15.27 18.51
C THR A 300 -9.43 -15.77 19.30
N GLY A 301 -8.57 -14.87 19.80
CA GLY A 301 -7.35 -15.24 20.51
C GLY A 301 -6.45 -16.14 19.65
N ARG A 302 -6.06 -15.69 18.47
CA ARG A 302 -5.31 -16.47 17.49
C ARG A 302 -4.05 -17.08 18.06
N SER A 303 -3.89 -18.41 17.97
CA SER A 303 -2.59 -19.07 18.01
C SER A 303 -1.99 -19.05 16.60
N ALA A 304 -0.75 -18.55 16.44
CA ALA A 304 -0.05 -18.55 15.16
C ALA A 304 0.01 -19.97 14.56
N GLY A 305 -0.36 -20.13 13.27
CA GLY A 305 -0.11 -21.36 12.53
C GLY A 305 -1.28 -22.04 11.82
N LYS A 306 -2.31 -21.31 11.33
CA LYS A 306 -3.28 -21.92 10.41
C LYS A 306 -2.81 -21.75 8.96
N SER A 307 -2.66 -22.86 8.25
CA SER A 307 -2.38 -22.95 6.81
C SER A 307 -3.69 -22.95 6.03
N GLY A 308 -3.68 -22.32 4.86
CA GLY A 308 -4.74 -22.36 3.86
C GLY A 308 -5.86 -21.34 4.04
N ALA A 309 -6.18 -20.64 2.96
CA ALA A 309 -7.37 -19.80 2.86
C ALA A 309 -8.23 -20.29 1.70
N ASP A 310 -9.50 -20.58 1.98
CA ASP A 310 -10.54 -20.74 0.97
C ASP A 310 -11.15 -19.35 0.64
N VAL A 311 -10.34 -18.48 -0.01
CA VAL A 311 -10.75 -17.12 -0.38
C VAL A 311 -10.95 -16.99 -1.89
#